data_6a9f447a5d0822214d4ca9cc845c90e1
#
_entry.id   6a9f447a5d0822214d4ca9cc845c90e1
#
_cell.length_a   1.000
_cell.length_b   1.000
_cell.length_c   1.000
_cell.angle_alpha   90.00
_cell.angle_beta   90.00
_cell.angle_gamma   90.00
#
_symmetry.space_group_name_H-M   'P 1'
#
loop_
_entity.id
_entity.type
_entity.pdbx_description
1 polymer ?
#
loop_
_entity_poly.entity_id
_entity_poly.type
_entity_poly.pdbx_seq_one_letter_code
_entity_poly.pdbx_strand_id
1 'polypeptide(L)'
;MLKRISNLRMAWLLPAAALLTACSGIPLKDRENAQRDRYHQYAGAPVDSFTYLGSYDGWTSIAEHELVVWTNINDAYLITVQPPCENLLFANRIGLTQTAHTVYQKFDFVKVGHWRCMIKSIQPVNYLQMKKDMRQKSADAKAAAQEQKQE
;
A
#
# COMPACT_ATOMS: atom_id res chain seq x y z
N MET A 1 -76.37 8.47 -27.28
CA MET A 1 -76.01 7.04 -27.37
C MET A 1 -74.50 6.92 -27.51
N LEU A 2 -73.88 6.35 -26.52
CA LEU A 2 -72.75 5.41 -26.56
C LEU A 2 -71.50 5.89 -27.31
N LYS A 3 -70.27 5.82 -26.77
CA LYS A 3 -69.65 4.76 -26.00
C LYS A 3 -68.37 5.28 -25.32
N ARG A 4 -68.21 5.05 -24.05
CA ARG A 4 -66.96 5.06 -23.33
C ARG A 4 -66.16 3.81 -23.73
N ILE A 5 -64.92 3.96 -24.08
CA ILE A 5 -63.92 2.90 -24.06
C ILE A 5 -62.66 3.55 -23.50
N SER A 6 -62.45 3.46 -22.23
CA SER A 6 -61.50 2.69 -21.48
C SER A 6 -60.13 2.57 -22.16
N ASN A 7 -59.19 3.48 -21.80
CA ASN A 7 -57.75 3.32 -22.03
C ASN A 7 -57.08 3.14 -20.66
N LEU A 8 -57.22 1.92 -20.17
CA LEU A 8 -56.56 1.44 -18.96
C LEU A 8 -55.54 0.37 -19.38
N ARG A 9 -54.45 0.77 -20.00
CA ARG A 9 -53.30 -0.14 -20.26
C ARG A 9 -52.06 0.69 -20.68
N MET A 10 -51.54 1.57 -19.80
CA MET A 10 -50.20 2.09 -20.04
C MET A 10 -49.58 2.61 -18.75
N ALA A 11 -49.34 1.71 -17.83
CA ALA A 11 -48.68 2.06 -16.58
C ALA A 11 -47.95 0.84 -16.00
N TRP A 12 -47.11 0.17 -16.82
CA TRP A 12 -46.23 -0.91 -16.29
C TRP A 12 -44.97 -1.10 -17.13
N LEU A 13 -44.24 -0.01 -17.38
CA LEU A 13 -42.91 -0.11 -17.97
C LEU A 13 -42.02 0.98 -17.37
N LEU A 14 -41.55 0.75 -16.13
CA LEU A 14 -40.41 1.38 -15.45
C LEU A 14 -40.45 0.87 -14.02
N PRO A 15 -39.36 0.45 -13.39
CA PRO A 15 -37.94 0.76 -13.62
C PRO A 15 -37.03 -0.48 -13.51
N ALA A 16 -36.31 -0.79 -14.54
CA ALA A 16 -35.24 -1.80 -14.50
C ALA A 16 -33.86 -1.17 -14.80
N ALA A 17 -33.64 0.09 -14.44
CA ALA A 17 -32.43 0.83 -14.80
C ALA A 17 -31.64 1.37 -13.60
N ALA A 18 -31.71 0.74 -12.42
CA ALA A 18 -31.06 1.28 -11.22
C ALA A 18 -30.10 0.30 -10.49
N LEU A 19 -29.49 -0.65 -11.19
CA LEU A 19 -28.54 -1.60 -10.56
C LEU A 19 -27.14 -1.60 -11.19
N LEU A 20 -26.74 -0.52 -11.85
CA LEU A 20 -25.34 -0.33 -12.30
C LEU A 20 -24.61 0.65 -11.37
N THR A 21 -24.84 0.58 -10.06
CA THR A 21 -24.03 1.34 -9.11
C THR A 21 -22.77 0.58 -8.78
N ALA A 22 -21.73 0.90 -9.57
CA ALA A 22 -20.41 1.24 -9.11
C ALA A 22 -19.65 0.21 -8.27
N CYS A 23 -18.91 -0.64 -8.94
CA CYS A 23 -17.56 -0.96 -8.47
C CYS A 23 -16.68 0.30 -8.66
N SER A 24 -16.85 1.33 -7.86
CA SER A 24 -15.90 2.43 -7.75
C SER A 24 -14.68 1.90 -6.99
N GLY A 25 -13.76 1.29 -7.72
CA GLY A 25 -12.47 0.88 -7.17
C GLY A 25 -11.78 2.10 -6.55
N ILE A 26 -11.19 1.95 -5.38
CA ILE A 26 -10.37 3.00 -4.74
C ILE A 26 -9.30 3.43 -5.75
N PRO A 27 -9.15 4.73 -6.04
CA PRO A 27 -8.12 5.25 -6.94
C PRO A 27 -6.73 4.74 -6.55
N LEU A 28 -5.88 4.46 -7.53
CA LEU A 28 -4.51 3.96 -7.27
C LEU A 28 -3.75 4.85 -6.31
N LYS A 29 -3.84 6.17 -6.48
CA LYS A 29 -3.19 7.16 -5.62
C LYS A 29 -3.62 7.06 -4.15
N ASP A 30 -4.89 6.77 -3.90
CA ASP A 30 -5.38 6.61 -2.52
C ASP A 30 -4.88 5.31 -1.88
N ARG A 31 -4.69 4.27 -2.68
CA ARG A 31 -4.08 3.01 -2.21
C ARG A 31 -2.60 3.19 -1.88
N GLU A 32 -1.87 3.92 -2.72
CA GLU A 32 -0.45 4.26 -2.50
C GLU A 32 -0.30 5.11 -1.23
N ASN A 33 -1.12 6.16 -1.08
CA ASN A 33 -1.13 6.99 0.12
C ASN A 33 -1.46 6.16 1.37
N ALA A 34 -2.49 5.33 1.32
CA ALA A 34 -2.87 4.47 2.45
C ALA A 34 -1.77 3.44 2.80
N GLN A 35 -1.03 2.95 1.81
CA GLN A 35 0.12 2.09 2.05
C GLN A 35 1.26 2.85 2.71
N ARG A 36 1.61 4.02 2.19
CA ARG A 36 2.62 4.90 2.75
C ARG A 36 2.33 5.27 4.19
N ASP A 37 1.13 5.79 4.46
CA ASP A 37 0.68 6.21 5.80
C ASP A 37 0.75 5.06 6.80
N ARG A 38 0.42 3.85 6.36
CA ARG A 38 0.53 2.64 7.18
C ARG A 38 1.96 2.38 7.63
N TYR A 39 2.95 2.42 6.72
CA TYR A 39 4.34 2.20 7.11
C TYR A 39 4.84 3.30 8.03
N HIS A 40 4.48 4.56 7.77
CA HIS A 40 4.83 5.68 8.65
C HIS A 40 4.21 5.54 10.06
N GLN A 41 2.98 5.04 10.17
CA GLN A 41 2.32 4.79 11.47
C GLN A 41 3.11 3.81 12.36
N TYR A 42 3.78 2.83 11.75
CA TYR A 42 4.54 1.81 12.48
C TYR A 42 6.06 2.03 12.41
N ALA A 43 6.51 3.11 11.82
CA ALA A 43 7.91 3.49 11.78
C ALA A 43 8.36 4.03 13.14
N GLY A 44 9.50 3.56 13.61
CA GLY A 44 10.15 4.02 14.82
C GLY A 44 11.01 5.26 14.59
N ALA A 45 11.76 5.65 15.62
CA ALA A 45 12.76 6.71 15.50
C ALA A 45 13.84 6.35 14.45
N PRO A 46 14.39 7.34 13.73
CA PRO A 46 15.49 7.11 12.81
C PRO A 46 16.69 6.46 13.50
N VAL A 47 17.34 5.53 12.81
CA VAL A 47 18.56 4.85 13.24
C VAL A 47 19.68 5.11 12.23
N ASP A 48 20.92 5.06 12.68
CA ASP A 48 22.07 5.35 11.83
C ASP A 48 22.34 4.25 10.80
N SER A 49 21.99 3.02 11.11
CA SER A 49 22.27 1.87 10.25
C SER A 49 21.40 0.66 10.59
N PHE A 50 21.39 -0.30 9.68
CA PHE A 50 20.90 -1.66 9.95
C PHE A 50 21.85 -2.69 9.33
N THR A 51 21.85 -3.88 9.91
CA THR A 51 22.67 -5.00 9.44
C THR A 51 21.78 -6.09 8.84
N TYR A 52 22.22 -6.70 7.76
CA TYR A 52 21.60 -7.91 7.22
C TYR A 52 22.66 -8.87 6.68
N LEU A 53 22.42 -10.17 6.80
CA LEU A 53 23.35 -11.22 6.40
C LEU A 53 22.94 -11.79 5.05
N GLY A 54 23.75 -11.54 4.03
CA GLY A 54 23.57 -12.11 2.70
C GLY A 54 22.65 -11.33 1.79
N SER A 55 21.36 -11.64 1.78
CA SER A 55 20.34 -10.96 0.97
C SER A 55 19.18 -10.47 1.83
N TYR A 56 18.50 -9.41 1.40
CA TYR A 56 17.22 -9.02 1.98
C TYR A 56 16.10 -9.89 1.42
N ASP A 57 15.07 -10.17 2.23
CA ASP A 57 13.95 -11.04 1.85
C ASP A 57 13.03 -10.41 0.79
N GLY A 58 12.96 -9.07 0.77
CA GLY A 58 12.14 -8.36 -0.18
C GLY A 58 12.20 -6.85 0.01
N TRP A 59 11.53 -6.16 -0.88
CA TRP A 59 11.40 -4.71 -0.81
C TRP A 59 10.14 -4.26 -1.54
N THR A 60 9.67 -3.05 -1.24
CA THR A 60 8.62 -2.36 -2.00
C THR A 60 8.84 -0.85 -1.97
N SER A 61 8.62 -0.18 -3.09
CA SER A 61 8.50 1.27 -3.09
C SER A 61 7.11 1.67 -2.59
N ILE A 62 7.05 2.71 -1.78
CA ILE A 62 5.80 3.25 -1.22
C ILE A 62 5.58 4.72 -1.61
N ALA A 63 6.62 5.38 -2.13
CA ALA A 63 6.57 6.71 -2.70
C ALA A 63 7.79 6.91 -3.62
N GLU A 64 7.86 8.05 -4.32
CA GLU A 64 8.95 8.39 -5.24
C GLU A 64 10.35 8.34 -4.59
N HIS A 65 10.42 8.61 -3.28
CA HIS A 65 11.68 8.66 -2.54
C HIS A 65 11.64 7.81 -1.27
N GLU A 66 10.69 6.88 -1.16
CA GLU A 66 10.53 6.02 0.01
C GLU A 66 10.34 4.57 -0.39
N LEU A 67 11.03 3.68 0.29
CA LEU A 67 10.90 2.24 0.12
C LEU A 67 10.99 1.53 1.47
N VAL A 68 10.41 0.35 1.51
CA VAL A 68 10.56 -0.57 2.65
C VAL A 68 11.39 -1.75 2.21
N VAL A 69 12.35 -2.14 3.03
CA VAL A 69 13.20 -3.32 2.83
C VAL A 69 13.01 -4.27 4.00
N TRP A 70 12.76 -5.54 3.71
CA TRP A 70 12.71 -6.60 4.71
C TRP A 70 14.05 -7.32 4.73
N THR A 71 14.73 -7.27 5.87
CA THR A 71 15.98 -8.01 6.07
C THR A 71 15.74 -9.45 6.45
N ASN A 72 14.55 -9.74 6.99
CA ASN A 72 14.01 -11.06 7.24
C ASN A 72 12.46 -10.98 7.36
N ILE A 73 11.80 -12.08 7.64
CA ILE A 73 10.33 -12.21 7.69
C ILE A 73 9.65 -11.27 8.72
N ASN A 74 10.40 -10.78 9.70
CA ASN A 74 9.87 -9.96 10.80
C ASN A 74 10.45 -8.55 10.86
N ASP A 75 11.63 -8.33 10.31
CA ASP A 75 12.34 -7.06 10.41
C ASP A 75 12.26 -6.30 9.10
N ALA A 76 11.72 -5.10 9.17
CA ALA A 76 11.55 -4.20 8.05
C ALA A 76 12.08 -2.81 8.40
N TYR A 77 12.61 -2.14 7.39
CA TYR A 77 13.14 -0.79 7.50
C TYR A 77 12.51 0.10 6.43
N LEU A 78 11.97 1.23 6.85
CA LEU A 78 11.54 2.31 5.98
C LEU A 78 12.77 3.16 5.66
N ILE A 79 13.12 3.23 4.39
CA ILE A 79 14.26 3.97 3.88
C ILE A 79 13.76 5.14 3.07
N THR A 80 14.19 6.35 3.41
CA THR A 80 13.99 7.55 2.60
C THR A 80 15.29 7.87 1.87
N VAL A 81 15.21 8.09 0.57
CA VAL A 81 16.36 8.50 -0.25
C VAL A 81 16.33 9.98 -0.59
N GLN A 82 17.50 10.55 -0.91
CA GLN A 82 17.61 11.95 -1.36
C GLN A 82 17.18 12.07 -2.83
N PRO A 83 16.42 13.12 -3.19
CA PRO A 83 16.21 13.49 -4.59
C PRO A 83 17.52 13.97 -5.25
N PRO A 84 17.67 13.80 -6.58
CA PRO A 84 16.79 13.05 -7.47
C PRO A 84 17.01 11.53 -7.36
N CYS A 85 15.92 10.76 -7.33
CA CYS A 85 15.97 9.30 -7.38
C CYS A 85 14.89 8.84 -8.35
N GLU A 86 15.18 8.89 -9.63
CA GLU A 86 14.20 8.56 -10.66
C GLU A 86 13.91 7.06 -10.72
N ASN A 87 12.70 6.74 -11.11
CA ASN A 87 12.21 5.39 -11.33
C ASN A 87 12.17 4.46 -10.11
N LEU A 88 12.37 4.94 -8.89
CA LEU A 88 12.28 4.10 -7.69
C LEU A 88 10.87 3.47 -7.57
N LEU A 89 9.83 4.26 -7.85
CA LEU A 89 8.44 3.80 -7.75
C LEU A 89 8.12 2.66 -8.74
N PHE A 90 8.79 2.66 -9.90
CA PHE A 90 8.57 1.68 -10.98
C PHE A 90 9.68 0.64 -11.08
N ALA A 91 10.60 0.61 -10.12
CA ALA A 91 11.71 -0.32 -10.15
C ALA A 91 11.25 -1.77 -10.00
N ASN A 92 11.79 -2.67 -10.81
CA ASN A 92 11.57 -4.11 -10.68
C ASN A 92 12.62 -4.77 -9.77
N ARG A 93 13.74 -4.11 -9.56
CA ARG A 93 14.82 -4.55 -8.67
C ARG A 93 15.59 -3.35 -8.14
N ILE A 94 16.11 -3.51 -6.94
CA ILE A 94 17.03 -2.55 -6.33
C ILE A 94 18.30 -3.27 -5.87
N GLY A 95 19.34 -2.50 -5.59
CA GLY A 95 20.52 -2.95 -4.86
C GLY A 95 20.77 -2.01 -3.70
N LEU A 96 21.33 -2.50 -2.62
CA LEU A 96 21.82 -1.69 -1.51
C LEU A 96 23.34 -1.73 -1.51
N THR A 97 24.00 -0.58 -1.36
CA THR A 97 25.41 -0.59 -0.98
C THR A 97 25.52 -0.89 0.50
N GLN A 98 26.61 -1.46 0.90
CA GLN A 98 26.84 -1.85 2.30
C GLN A 98 28.33 -1.97 2.58
N THR A 99 28.69 -1.79 3.82
CA THR A 99 30.04 -2.04 4.33
C THR A 99 29.95 -3.06 5.46
N ALA A 100 30.64 -4.20 5.32
CA ALA A 100 30.65 -5.30 6.30
C ALA A 100 29.20 -5.69 6.74
N HIS A 101 28.30 -5.94 5.76
CA HIS A 101 26.90 -6.30 5.97
C HIS A 101 26.04 -5.21 6.65
N THR A 102 26.53 -4.00 6.77
CA THR A 102 25.82 -2.88 7.38
C THR A 102 25.55 -1.79 6.36
N VAL A 103 24.31 -1.30 6.33
CA VAL A 103 23.85 -0.18 5.51
C VAL A 103 23.73 1.05 6.40
N TYR A 104 24.35 2.14 6.02
CA TYR A 104 24.41 3.39 6.79
C TYR A 104 23.59 4.50 6.10
N GLN A 105 22.79 5.24 6.88
CA GLN A 105 22.22 6.48 6.38
C GLN A 105 23.32 7.51 6.07
N LYS A 106 23.03 8.40 5.10
CA LYS A 106 23.95 9.50 4.67
C LYS A 106 25.29 9.03 4.08
N PHE A 107 25.48 7.73 3.94
CA PHE A 107 26.69 7.13 3.38
C PHE A 107 26.39 6.13 2.28
N ASP A 108 25.43 5.23 2.49
CA ASP A 108 25.08 4.21 1.54
C ASP A 108 23.98 4.66 0.56
N PHE A 109 23.79 3.84 -0.48
CA PHE A 109 22.93 4.15 -1.61
C PHE A 109 21.95 3.00 -1.90
N VAL A 110 20.76 3.37 -2.30
CA VAL A 110 19.86 2.51 -3.06
C VAL A 110 20.20 2.63 -4.54
N LYS A 111 20.50 1.51 -5.20
CA LYS A 111 20.75 1.44 -6.64
C LYS A 111 19.46 1.07 -7.36
N VAL A 112 19.05 1.90 -8.30
CA VAL A 112 17.87 1.70 -9.14
C VAL A 112 18.28 1.84 -10.60
N GLY A 113 18.43 0.73 -11.31
CA GLY A 113 19.01 0.76 -12.64
C GLY A 113 20.43 1.34 -12.62
N HIS A 114 20.62 2.48 -13.28
CA HIS A 114 21.90 3.24 -13.29
C HIS A 114 21.96 4.35 -12.23
N TRP A 115 20.86 4.64 -11.53
CA TRP A 115 20.79 5.65 -10.47
C TRP A 115 21.38 5.13 -9.16
N ARG A 116 22.05 6.02 -8.44
CA ARG A 116 22.54 5.82 -7.07
C ARG A 116 21.89 6.86 -6.18
N CYS A 117 20.88 6.47 -5.46
CA CYS A 117 20.07 7.32 -4.58
C CYS A 117 20.64 7.26 -3.16
N MET A 118 21.22 8.32 -2.66
CA MET A 118 21.77 8.36 -1.31
C MET A 118 20.67 8.13 -0.27
N ILE A 119 20.94 7.30 0.71
CA ILE A 119 20.02 7.05 1.83
C ILE A 119 20.03 8.28 2.75
N LYS A 120 18.88 8.93 2.89
CA LYS A 120 18.69 10.10 3.75
C LYS A 120 18.40 9.71 5.19
N SER A 121 17.51 8.74 5.39
CA SER A 121 17.13 8.23 6.71
C SER A 121 16.72 6.76 6.64
N ILE A 122 16.87 6.10 7.77
CA ILE A 122 16.48 4.70 7.99
C ILE A 122 15.63 4.66 9.25
N GLN A 123 14.45 4.06 9.20
CA GLN A 123 13.56 3.90 10.34
C GLN A 123 13.14 2.43 10.47
N PRO A 124 13.32 1.77 11.61
CA PRO A 124 12.81 0.43 11.84
C PRO A 124 11.28 0.47 11.84
N VAL A 125 10.64 -0.52 11.22
CA VAL A 125 9.18 -0.64 11.20
C VAL A 125 8.75 -1.75 12.14
N ASN A 126 7.82 -1.48 13.04
CA ASN A 126 7.20 -2.53 13.87
C ASN A 126 6.26 -3.41 13.02
N TYR A 127 6.88 -4.19 12.14
CA TYR A 127 6.20 -4.98 11.13
C TYR A 127 5.33 -6.09 11.72
N LEU A 128 5.75 -6.66 12.86
CA LEU A 128 4.95 -7.67 13.56
C LEU A 128 3.63 -7.09 14.09
N GLN A 129 3.69 -5.91 14.71
CA GLN A 129 2.47 -5.24 15.20
C GLN A 129 1.59 -4.83 14.02
N MET A 130 2.17 -4.25 12.97
CA MET A 130 1.43 -3.91 11.76
C MET A 130 0.67 -5.11 11.18
N LYS A 131 1.32 -6.30 11.09
CA LYS A 131 0.67 -7.53 10.62
C LYS A 131 -0.49 -7.97 11.51
N LYS A 132 -0.35 -7.86 12.83
CA LYS A 132 -1.39 -8.21 13.80
C LYS A 132 -2.61 -7.31 13.63
N ASP A 133 -2.40 -6.00 13.58
CA ASP A 133 -3.48 -5.02 13.45
C ASP A 133 -4.21 -5.14 12.12
N MET A 134 -3.49 -5.44 11.04
CA MET A 134 -4.10 -5.71 9.74
C MET A 134 -4.97 -6.97 9.75
N ARG A 135 -4.53 -8.04 10.41
CA ARG A 135 -5.31 -9.28 10.54
C ARG A 135 -6.58 -9.03 11.35
N GLN A 136 -6.48 -8.29 12.45
CA GLN A 136 -7.63 -7.93 13.27
C GLN A 136 -8.64 -7.13 12.46
N LYS A 137 -8.23 -6.04 11.81
CA LYS A 137 -9.11 -5.23 10.95
C LYS A 137 -9.80 -6.06 9.86
N SER A 138 -9.10 -7.02 9.28
CA SER A 138 -9.68 -7.89 8.25
C SER A 138 -10.69 -8.88 8.82
N ALA A 139 -10.49 -9.36 10.04
CA ALA A 139 -11.43 -10.24 10.74
C ALA A 139 -12.71 -9.48 11.12
N ASP A 140 -12.55 -8.27 11.69
CA ASP A 140 -13.68 -7.40 12.06
C ASP A 140 -14.52 -7.01 10.83
N ALA A 141 -13.88 -6.67 9.72
CA ALA A 141 -14.57 -6.36 8.47
C ALA A 141 -15.35 -7.58 7.91
N LYS A 142 -14.81 -8.79 8.05
CA LYS A 142 -15.51 -10.01 7.63
C LYS A 142 -16.71 -10.29 8.52
N ALA A 143 -16.58 -10.12 9.83
CA ALA A 143 -17.68 -10.30 10.79
C ALA A 143 -18.83 -9.33 10.49
N ALA A 144 -18.52 -8.05 10.32
CA ALA A 144 -19.53 -7.03 9.97
C ALA A 144 -20.25 -7.33 8.63
N ALA A 145 -19.52 -7.83 7.62
CA ALA A 145 -20.11 -8.19 6.34
C ALA A 145 -21.02 -9.45 6.42
N GLN A 146 -20.78 -10.32 7.39
CA GLN A 146 -21.63 -11.51 7.63
C GLN A 146 -22.93 -11.14 8.34
N GLU A 147 -22.87 -10.21 9.31
CA GLU A 147 -24.06 -9.70 10.00
C GLU A 147 -25.04 -9.04 9.02
N GLN A 148 -24.54 -8.22 8.10
CA GLN A 148 -25.36 -7.55 7.06
C GLN A 148 -26.03 -8.52 6.07
N LYS A 149 -25.55 -9.75 5.94
CA LYS A 149 -26.16 -10.76 5.06
C LYS A 149 -27.27 -11.58 5.72
N GLN A 150 -27.41 -11.46 7.03
CA GLN A 150 -28.41 -12.23 7.81
C GLN A 150 -29.68 -11.43 8.11
N GLU A 151 -29.69 -10.13 7.79
CA GLU A 151 -30.88 -9.26 7.79
C GLU A 151 -31.54 -9.24 6.40
#